data_4725efbc09a90553001dc31b7d9026a4
#
_entry.id   4725efbc09a90553001dc31b7d9026a4
#
_cell.length_a   1.000
_cell.length_b   1.000
_cell.length_c   1.000
_cell.angle_alpha   90.00
_cell.angle_beta   90.00
_cell.angle_gamma   90.00
#
_symmetry.space_group_name_H-M   'P 1'
#
loop_
_entity.id
_entity.type
_entity.pdbx_description
1 polymer ?
#
loop_
_entity_poly.entity_id
_entity_poly.type
_entity_poly.pdbx_seq_one_letter_code
_entity_poly.pdbx_strand_id
1 'polypeptide(L)' 'MENKWTWIDSQQVGAIWYDDYTNEDGTLCKRVWMDGEEEIWKIAK' A
#
# COMPACT_ATOMS: atom_id res chain seq x y z
N MET A 1 -17.42 0.58 9.18
CA MET A 1 -17.23 1.12 7.84
C MET A 1 -15.91 0.69 7.26
N GLU A 2 -15.90 0.31 5.99
CA GLU A 2 -14.68 -0.18 5.37
C GLU A 2 -13.84 0.96 4.83
N ASN A 3 -12.54 0.80 4.94
CA ASN A 3 -11.62 1.74 4.32
C ASN A 3 -11.57 1.49 2.82
N LYS A 4 -11.57 2.56 2.09
CA LYS A 4 -11.35 2.48 0.66
C LYS A 4 -9.88 2.70 0.38
N TRP A 5 -9.30 1.80 -0.37
CA TRP A 5 -7.90 1.88 -0.73
C TRP A 5 -7.76 2.24 -2.19
N THR A 6 -6.92 3.22 -2.48
CA THR A 6 -6.66 3.67 -3.84
C THR A 6 -5.22 3.33 -4.19
N TRP A 7 -5.03 2.68 -5.31
CA TRP A 7 -3.71 2.34 -5.80
C TRP A 7 -2.92 3.61 -6.11
N ILE A 8 -1.66 3.66 -5.68
CA ILE A 8 -0.78 4.79 -5.93
C ILE A 8 0.31 4.42 -6.92
N ASP A 9 1.00 3.31 -6.68
CA ASP A 9 2.20 2.99 -7.43
C ASP A 9 2.53 1.51 -7.26
N SER A 10 3.35 1.00 -8.17
CA SER A 10 3.88 -0.35 -8.10
C SER A 10 5.38 -0.29 -8.30
N GLN A 11 6.10 -1.13 -7.57
CA GLN A 11 7.54 -1.18 -7.66
C GLN A 11 8.01 -2.62 -7.74
N GLN A 12 9.18 -2.79 -8.31
CA GLN A 12 9.82 -4.09 -8.39
C GLN A 12 11.11 -4.05 -7.57
N VAL A 13 11.27 -5.04 -6.70
CA VAL A 13 12.48 -5.18 -5.90
C VAL A 13 13.04 -6.57 -6.18
N GLY A 14 14.11 -6.62 -6.96
CA GLY A 14 14.65 -7.89 -7.39
C GLY A 14 13.64 -8.63 -8.25
N ALA A 15 13.25 -9.81 -7.84
CA ALA A 15 12.32 -10.65 -8.58
C ALA A 15 10.87 -10.53 -8.09
N ILE A 16 10.62 -9.65 -7.12
CA ILE A 16 9.28 -9.52 -6.56
C ILE A 16 8.74 -8.12 -6.78
N TRP A 17 7.42 -8.03 -6.73
CA TRP A 17 6.70 -6.78 -6.95
C TRP A 17 5.86 -6.47 -5.74
N TYR A 18 5.56 -5.18 -5.55
CA TYR A 18 4.57 -4.77 -4.58
C TYR A 18 3.75 -3.62 -5.13
N ASP A 19 2.55 -3.47 -4.61
CA ASP A 19 1.64 -2.37 -4.94
C ASP A 19 1.44 -1.53 -3.69
N ASP A 20 1.43 -0.21 -3.87
CA ASP A 20 1.20 0.72 -2.77
C ASP A 20 -0.17 1.36 -2.94
N TYR A 21 -0.86 1.49 -1.82
CA TYR A 21 -2.19 2.07 -1.77
C TYR A 21 -2.27 3.11 -0.67
N THR A 22 -3.22 4.02 -0.80
CA THR A 22 -3.52 4.97 0.26
C THR A 22 -5.00 4.90 0.58
N ASN A 23 -5.37 5.26 1.81
CA ASN A 23 -6.76 5.28 2.20
C ASN A 23 -7.41 6.58 1.74
N GLU A 24 -8.72 6.72 1.99
CA GLU A 24 -9.51 7.86 1.54
C GLU A 24 -8.95 9.19 2.05
N ASP A 25 -8.52 9.18 3.31
CA ASP A 25 -8.04 10.41 3.95
C ASP A 25 -6.61 10.77 3.58
N GLY A 26 -5.88 9.83 3.01
CA GLY A 26 -4.46 10.05 2.76
C GLY A 26 -3.61 9.98 4.01
N THR A 27 -4.12 9.35 5.06
CA THR A 27 -3.40 9.26 6.33
C THR A 27 -2.67 7.94 6.51
N LEU A 28 -3.02 6.95 5.71
CA LEU A 28 -2.41 5.61 5.81
C LEU A 28 -1.92 5.17 4.45
N CYS A 29 -0.83 4.42 4.46
CA CYS A 29 -0.34 3.73 3.28
C CYS A 29 -0.35 2.25 3.52
N LYS A 30 -0.64 1.49 2.49
CA LYS A 30 -0.61 0.04 2.53
C LYS A 30 0.25 -0.48 1.39
N ARG A 31 1.11 -1.43 1.71
CA ARG A 31 1.94 -2.11 0.70
C ARG A 31 1.53 -3.57 0.65
N VAL A 32 1.18 -4.03 -0.53
CA VAL A 32 0.79 -5.42 -0.74
C VAL A 32 1.84 -6.07 -1.62
N TRP A 33 2.51 -7.08 -1.10
CA TRP A 33 3.54 -7.80 -1.82
C TRP A 33 2.92 -8.92 -2.64
N MET A 34 3.58 -9.30 -3.69
CA MET A 34 3.04 -10.31 -4.62
C MET A 34 2.84 -11.66 -3.95
N ASP A 35 3.53 -11.92 -2.85
CA ASP A 35 3.37 -13.18 -2.12
C ASP A 35 2.24 -13.17 -1.11
N GLY A 36 1.49 -12.04 -1.03
CA GLY A 36 0.36 -11.92 -0.14
C GLY A 36 0.65 -11.18 1.16
N GLU A 37 1.90 -10.81 1.40
CA GLU A 37 2.25 -10.04 2.59
C GLU A 37 1.74 -8.62 2.46
N GLU A 38 1.27 -8.05 3.59
CA GLU A 38 0.76 -6.68 3.61
C GLU A 38 1.38 -5.93 4.76
N GLU A 39 1.66 -4.65 4.51
CA GLU A 39 2.19 -3.73 5.52
C GLU A 39 1.37 -2.46 5.48
N ILE A 40 1.03 -1.95 6.65
CA ILE A 40 0.26 -0.71 6.76
C ILE A 40 0.98 0.21 7.72
N TRP A 41 1.12 1.48 7.33
CA TRP A 41 1.77 2.46 8.21
C TRP A 41 1.09 3.81 8.04
N LYS A 42 1.29 4.67 9.04
CA LYS A 42 0.76 6.03 9.01
C LYS A 42 1.70 6.94 8.25
N ILE A 43 1.11 7.82 7.46
CA ILE A 43 1.87 8.84 6.77
C ILE A 43 2.07 10.01 7.73
N ALA A 44 3.33 10.37 7.95
CA ALA A 44 3.64 11.53 8.78
C ALA A 44 3.38 12.80 7.98
N LYS A 45 2.66 13.71 8.59
CA LYS A 45 2.35 14.98 7.95
C LYS A 45 2.89 16.13 8.73
#